data_0caa14b6c782ef43bac21a37716c2a9d
#
_entry.id   0caa14b6c782ef43bac21a37716c2a9d
#
_cell.length_a   1.000
_cell.length_b   1.000
_cell.length_c   1.000
_cell.angle_alpha   90.00
_cell.angle_beta   90.00
_cell.angle_gamma   90.00
#
_symmetry.space_group_name_H-M   'P 1'
#
loop_
_entity.id
_entity.type
_entity.pdbx_description
1 polymer ?
#
loop_
_entity_poly.entity_id
_entity_poly.type
_entity_poly.pdbx_seq_one_letter_code
_entity_poly.pdbx_strand_id
1 'polypeptide(L)'
;MLITGHLGEKIEEYFSDGSKLGVSIAYIRESIPLGSAGALYYVKRYAKNKDVILVFGDVMFELDWNRFLSFHEQKNGVVTLLAHPNAHPYDSDLLIVDKDDRVTGIDSKNSIRDYNYKNCVNAGLSIFKSSLLTQITEEKGVDYESQLVKPLMGNGHVFAYNTPEYVKDAGTPDRFTAVCKEQLDGVWDAKCLKNKQKAVFLDRDGTINEHKGFLKSV
;
A
#
# COMPACT_ATOMS: atom_id res chain seq x y z
N MET A 1 6.79 15.42 2.89
CA MET A 1 5.93 16.49 2.31
C MET A 1 4.50 16.08 2.54
N LEU A 2 3.62 17.00 2.93
CA LEU A 2 2.18 16.77 3.01
C LEU A 2 1.50 17.54 1.86
N ILE A 3 0.68 16.81 1.11
CA ILE A 3 -0.20 17.39 0.09
C ILE A 3 -1.54 17.65 0.79
N THR A 4 -1.96 18.91 0.82
CA THR A 4 -3.15 19.36 1.53
C THR A 4 -4.13 20.06 0.61
N GLY A 5 -5.42 19.86 0.83
CA GLY A 5 -6.51 20.47 0.09
C GLY A 5 -7.52 21.07 1.04
N HIS A 6 -8.72 20.50 1.12
CA HIS A 6 -9.76 20.91 2.03
C HIS A 6 -9.28 20.90 3.49
N LEU A 7 -9.53 21.99 4.22
CA LEU A 7 -9.07 22.18 5.61
C LEU A 7 -7.54 22.08 5.80
N GLY A 8 -6.75 22.32 4.74
CA GLY A 8 -5.29 22.23 4.78
C GLY A 8 -4.67 23.12 5.85
N GLU A 9 -5.26 24.30 6.13
CA GLU A 9 -4.78 25.19 7.20
C GLU A 9 -4.74 24.51 8.56
N LYS A 10 -5.75 23.71 8.89
CA LYS A 10 -5.82 23.01 10.18
C LYS A 10 -4.72 21.95 10.30
N ILE A 11 -4.39 21.31 9.19
CA ILE A 11 -3.29 20.33 9.12
C ILE A 11 -1.95 21.06 9.30
N GLU A 12 -1.76 22.16 8.60
CA GLU A 12 -0.54 22.98 8.68
C GLU A 12 -0.36 23.59 10.07
N GLU A 13 -1.44 24.08 10.69
CA GLU A 13 -1.42 24.60 12.06
C GLU A 13 -1.06 23.52 13.09
N TYR A 14 -1.60 22.30 12.93
CA TYR A 14 -1.36 21.20 13.87
C TYR A 14 0.06 20.66 13.79
N PHE A 15 0.57 20.40 12.59
CA PHE A 15 1.88 19.78 12.39
C PHE A 15 3.02 20.79 12.26
N SER A 16 2.74 22.04 11.90
CA SER A 16 3.72 23.10 11.68
C SER A 16 4.86 22.63 10.76
N ASP A 17 6.11 22.89 11.11
CA ASP A 17 7.30 22.43 10.38
C ASP A 17 7.72 20.98 10.69
N GLY A 18 6.99 20.28 11.55
CA GLY A 18 7.25 18.91 11.98
C GLY A 18 8.31 18.76 13.06
N SER A 19 8.94 19.84 13.51
CA SER A 19 10.02 19.81 14.51
C SER A 19 9.61 19.13 15.83
N LYS A 20 8.36 19.32 16.26
CA LYS A 20 7.80 18.65 17.45
C LYS A 20 7.74 17.13 17.31
N LEU A 21 7.71 16.61 16.09
CA LEU A 21 7.70 15.18 15.77
C LEU A 21 9.09 14.64 15.38
N GLY A 22 10.13 15.49 15.43
CA GLY A 22 11.49 15.11 15.02
C GLY A 22 11.68 14.94 13.51
N VAL A 23 10.78 15.52 12.70
CA VAL A 23 10.83 15.48 11.23
C VAL A 23 10.79 16.88 10.64
N SER A 24 11.07 17.00 9.33
CA SER A 24 10.87 18.24 8.59
C SER A 24 9.70 18.06 7.63
N ILE A 25 8.69 18.92 7.76
CA ILE A 25 7.48 18.89 6.94
C ILE A 25 7.47 20.09 5.99
N ALA A 26 7.31 19.81 4.70
CA ALA A 26 6.98 20.80 3.69
C ALA A 26 5.57 20.54 3.15
N TYR A 27 4.84 21.59 2.81
CA TYR A 27 3.47 21.51 2.36
C TYR A 27 3.35 21.86 0.88
N ILE A 28 2.45 21.14 0.20
CA ILE A 28 1.95 21.48 -1.12
C ILE A 28 0.44 21.63 -0.98
N ARG A 29 -0.06 22.85 -1.17
CA ARG A 29 -1.47 23.14 -1.07
C ARG A 29 -2.11 23.11 -2.43
N GLU A 30 -3.11 22.24 -2.60
CA GLU A 30 -3.94 22.19 -3.80
C GLU A 30 -5.01 23.28 -3.73
N SER A 31 -5.06 24.15 -4.72
CA SER A 31 -6.15 25.14 -4.88
C SER A 31 -7.41 24.52 -5.48
N ILE A 32 -7.22 23.46 -6.26
CA ILE A 32 -8.27 22.61 -6.83
C ILE A 32 -7.86 21.16 -6.66
N PRO A 33 -8.80 20.21 -6.51
CA PRO A 33 -8.47 18.80 -6.40
C PRO A 33 -7.74 18.30 -7.66
N LEU A 34 -6.53 17.76 -7.49
CA LEU A 34 -5.69 17.23 -8.57
C LEU A 34 -5.70 15.70 -8.66
N GLY A 35 -6.66 15.04 -7.98
CA GLY A 35 -6.73 13.59 -7.91
C GLY A 35 -5.66 12.99 -7.00
N SER A 36 -5.45 11.69 -7.09
CA SER A 36 -4.53 10.97 -6.20
C SER A 36 -3.04 11.19 -6.50
N ALA A 37 -2.70 11.80 -7.65
CA ALA A 37 -1.30 11.99 -8.05
C ALA A 37 -0.98 13.33 -8.72
N GLY A 38 -1.96 14.18 -9.03
CA GLY A 38 -1.66 15.42 -9.77
C GLY A 38 -0.72 16.37 -9.02
N ALA A 39 -0.83 16.47 -7.71
CA ALA A 39 0.07 17.27 -6.87
C ALA A 39 1.52 16.77 -6.87
N LEU A 40 1.79 15.53 -7.30
CA LEU A 40 3.15 15.02 -7.50
C LEU A 40 3.91 15.82 -8.58
N TYR A 41 3.22 16.59 -9.40
CA TYR A 41 3.84 17.58 -10.28
C TYR A 41 4.81 18.49 -9.54
N TYR A 42 4.45 18.93 -8.35
CA TYR A 42 5.28 19.80 -7.53
C TYR A 42 6.40 19.05 -6.78
N VAL A 43 6.24 17.73 -6.59
CA VAL A 43 7.23 16.88 -5.91
C VAL A 43 8.49 16.69 -6.75
N LYS A 44 8.39 16.78 -8.09
CA LYS A 44 9.53 16.57 -9.02
C LYS A 44 10.80 17.32 -8.63
N ARG A 45 10.67 18.58 -8.22
CA ARG A 45 11.82 19.44 -7.90
C ARG A 45 12.61 18.95 -6.67
N TYR A 46 11.96 18.19 -5.79
CA TYR A 46 12.55 17.69 -4.54
C TYR A 46 13.03 16.24 -4.66
N ALA A 47 12.48 15.49 -5.61
CA ALA A 47 12.67 14.03 -5.73
C ALA A 47 13.72 13.62 -6.78
N LYS A 48 14.55 14.55 -7.29
CA LYS A 48 15.55 14.25 -8.33
C LYS A 48 16.45 13.07 -7.93
N ASN A 49 16.45 12.01 -8.73
CA ASN A 49 17.23 10.79 -8.54
C ASN A 49 17.06 10.12 -7.18
N LYS A 50 15.87 10.23 -6.59
CA LYS A 50 15.53 9.60 -5.32
C LYS A 50 14.30 8.72 -5.50
N ASP A 51 14.19 7.72 -4.67
CA ASP A 51 12.93 7.01 -4.51
C ASP A 51 11.99 7.83 -3.63
N VAL A 52 10.71 7.72 -3.93
CA VAL A 52 9.63 8.45 -3.25
C VAL A 52 8.72 7.44 -2.59
N ILE A 53 8.44 7.64 -1.31
CA ILE A 53 7.39 6.92 -0.60
C ILE A 53 6.11 7.75 -0.69
N LEU A 54 5.06 7.18 -1.27
CA LEU A 54 3.72 7.75 -1.33
C LEU A 54 2.82 7.02 -0.34
N VAL A 55 2.16 7.78 0.51
CA VAL A 55 1.19 7.26 1.49
C VAL A 55 -0.10 8.06 1.32
N PHE A 56 -1.22 7.37 1.17
CA PHE A 56 -2.52 8.03 1.21
C PHE A 56 -2.89 8.35 2.66
N GLY A 57 -3.50 9.53 2.88
CA GLY A 57 -3.70 10.10 4.20
C GLY A 57 -4.72 9.38 5.09
N ASP A 58 -5.46 8.44 4.54
CA ASP A 58 -6.48 7.63 5.22
C ASP A 58 -6.04 6.18 5.47
N VAL A 59 -4.77 5.86 5.24
CA VAL A 59 -4.20 4.51 5.46
C VAL A 59 -3.43 4.49 6.78
N MET A 60 -3.82 3.56 7.66
CA MET A 60 -3.09 3.26 8.90
C MET A 60 -2.32 1.96 8.74
N PHE A 61 -1.06 1.97 9.15
CA PHE A 61 -0.17 0.82 8.98
C PHE A 61 0.91 0.75 10.07
N GLU A 62 1.40 -0.47 10.31
CA GLU A 62 2.60 -0.75 11.09
C GLU A 62 3.43 -1.80 10.35
N LEU A 63 4.62 -1.40 9.87
CA LEU A 63 5.44 -2.17 8.94
C LEU A 63 6.89 -2.30 9.40
N ASP A 64 7.54 -3.39 9.02
CA ASP A 64 9.00 -3.46 8.96
C ASP A 64 9.52 -2.73 7.72
N TRP A 65 9.81 -1.45 7.88
CA TRP A 65 10.32 -0.60 6.80
C TRP A 65 11.59 -1.13 6.14
N ASN A 66 12.47 -1.78 6.90
CA ASN A 66 13.71 -2.32 6.35
C ASN A 66 13.41 -3.42 5.34
N ARG A 67 12.43 -4.28 5.61
CA ARG A 67 12.00 -5.32 4.67
C ARG A 67 11.38 -4.72 3.41
N PHE A 68 10.51 -3.73 3.56
CA PHE A 68 9.83 -3.11 2.43
C PHE A 68 10.81 -2.36 1.52
N LEU A 69 11.72 -1.57 2.09
CA LEU A 69 12.76 -0.85 1.36
C LEU A 69 13.73 -1.83 0.66
N SER A 70 14.23 -2.84 1.38
CA SER A 70 15.13 -3.85 0.80
C SER A 70 14.47 -4.62 -0.34
N PHE A 71 13.17 -4.91 -0.25
CA PHE A 71 12.43 -5.55 -1.34
C PHE A 71 12.41 -4.64 -2.58
N HIS A 72 12.10 -3.35 -2.42
CA HIS A 72 12.10 -2.40 -3.53
C HIS A 72 13.47 -2.33 -4.23
N GLU A 73 14.55 -2.22 -3.44
CA GLU A 73 15.93 -2.19 -3.94
C GLU A 73 16.28 -3.48 -4.70
N GLN A 74 15.96 -4.65 -4.14
CA GLN A 74 16.25 -5.95 -4.76
C GLN A 74 15.50 -6.16 -6.07
N LYS A 75 14.22 -5.79 -6.12
CA LYS A 75 13.41 -5.93 -7.35
C LYS A 75 13.81 -4.90 -8.41
N ASN A 76 14.37 -3.78 -8.02
CA ASN A 76 14.83 -2.69 -8.91
C ASN A 76 13.77 -2.22 -9.92
N GLY A 77 12.50 -2.35 -9.56
CA GLY A 77 11.35 -1.89 -10.36
C GLY A 77 11.22 -0.37 -10.38
N VAL A 78 10.26 0.13 -11.14
CA VAL A 78 9.88 1.54 -11.10
C VAL A 78 8.94 1.83 -9.93
N VAL A 79 8.04 0.88 -9.65
CA VAL A 79 7.05 0.99 -8.56
C VAL A 79 7.03 -0.31 -7.75
N THR A 80 6.98 -0.18 -6.44
CA THR A 80 6.64 -1.26 -5.51
C THR A 80 5.40 -0.86 -4.73
N LEU A 81 4.33 -1.60 -4.91
CA LEU A 81 3.09 -1.43 -4.17
C LEU A 81 3.16 -2.23 -2.88
N LEU A 82 2.71 -1.64 -1.79
CA LEU A 82 2.37 -2.41 -0.59
C LEU A 82 1.06 -3.14 -0.86
N ALA A 83 1.07 -4.45 -0.73
CA ALA A 83 -0.09 -5.30 -0.93
C ALA A 83 -0.38 -6.14 0.30
N HIS A 84 -1.64 -6.38 0.58
CA HIS A 84 -2.06 -7.17 1.73
C HIS A 84 -3.36 -7.92 1.45
N PRO A 85 -3.66 -9.00 2.21
CA PRO A 85 -4.96 -9.62 2.17
C PRO A 85 -5.99 -8.75 2.92
N ASN A 86 -7.20 -8.61 2.36
CA ASN A 86 -8.31 -7.94 3.05
C ASN A 86 -9.41 -8.91 3.48
N ALA A 87 -10.39 -8.43 4.27
CA ALA A 87 -11.48 -9.25 4.79
C ALA A 87 -12.60 -9.49 3.76
N HIS A 88 -12.62 -8.76 2.65
CA HIS A 88 -13.67 -8.79 1.63
C HIS A 88 -13.09 -8.77 0.21
N PRO A 89 -12.26 -9.78 -0.16
CA PRO A 89 -11.61 -9.81 -1.47
C PRO A 89 -12.59 -9.93 -2.63
N TYR A 90 -13.80 -10.43 -2.37
CA TYR A 90 -14.84 -10.65 -3.38
C TYR A 90 -15.40 -9.34 -3.98
N ASP A 91 -15.32 -8.22 -3.28
CA ASP A 91 -15.77 -6.89 -3.72
C ASP A 91 -14.62 -5.85 -3.84
N SER A 92 -13.38 -6.34 -3.92
CA SER A 92 -12.18 -5.52 -4.06
C SER A 92 -11.49 -5.76 -5.40
N ASP A 93 -10.83 -4.73 -5.92
CA ASP A 93 -9.89 -4.89 -7.03
C ASP A 93 -8.64 -5.62 -6.51
N LEU A 94 -8.27 -6.72 -7.18
CA LEU A 94 -7.16 -7.57 -6.76
C LEU A 94 -5.97 -7.39 -7.70
N LEU A 95 -4.77 -7.32 -7.13
CA LEU A 95 -3.55 -7.36 -7.91
C LEU A 95 -3.28 -8.78 -8.42
N ILE A 96 -3.06 -8.94 -9.71
CA ILE A 96 -2.60 -10.18 -10.31
C ILE A 96 -1.08 -10.18 -10.22
N VAL A 97 -0.54 -11.06 -9.38
CA VAL A 97 0.89 -11.10 -9.07
C VAL A 97 1.48 -12.45 -9.48
N ASP A 98 2.55 -12.43 -10.25
CA ASP A 98 3.27 -13.63 -10.68
C ASP A 98 4.17 -14.20 -9.57
N LYS A 99 4.89 -15.31 -9.89
CA LYS A 99 5.80 -15.99 -8.95
C LYS A 99 7.03 -15.16 -8.55
N ASP A 100 7.36 -14.14 -9.34
CA ASP A 100 8.51 -13.25 -9.12
C ASP A 100 8.09 -11.92 -8.48
N ASP A 101 6.85 -11.85 -7.95
CA ASP A 101 6.19 -10.69 -7.33
C ASP A 101 5.89 -9.54 -8.30
N ARG A 102 5.92 -9.78 -9.62
CA ARG A 102 5.55 -8.75 -10.60
C ARG A 102 4.04 -8.61 -10.66
N VAL A 103 3.56 -7.38 -10.67
CA VAL A 103 2.15 -7.08 -10.92
C VAL A 103 1.92 -7.12 -12.43
N THR A 104 1.14 -8.10 -12.86
CA THR A 104 0.82 -8.32 -14.28
C THR A 104 -0.50 -7.70 -14.70
N GLY A 105 -1.35 -7.33 -13.74
CA GLY A 105 -2.63 -6.69 -14.00
C GLY A 105 -3.47 -6.51 -12.74
N ILE A 106 -4.71 -6.09 -12.95
CA ILE A 106 -5.74 -5.95 -11.91
C ILE A 106 -6.95 -6.78 -12.31
N ASP A 107 -7.41 -7.62 -11.40
CA ASP A 107 -8.68 -8.30 -11.47
C ASP A 107 -9.74 -7.44 -10.81
N SER A 108 -10.60 -6.83 -11.64
CA SER A 108 -11.60 -5.88 -11.17
C SER A 108 -12.64 -6.55 -10.28
N LYS A 109 -13.09 -5.85 -9.24
CA LYS A 109 -14.22 -6.27 -8.40
C LYS A 109 -15.51 -6.54 -9.17
N ASN A 110 -15.63 -5.97 -10.38
CA ASN A 110 -16.77 -6.20 -11.26
C ASN A 110 -16.63 -7.46 -12.13
N SER A 111 -15.49 -8.15 -12.07
CA SER A 111 -15.28 -9.40 -12.78
C SER A 111 -16.03 -10.56 -12.11
N ILE A 112 -16.53 -11.49 -12.92
CA ILE A 112 -17.04 -12.77 -12.40
C ILE A 112 -15.84 -13.63 -12.04
N ARG A 113 -15.69 -13.99 -10.75
CA ARG A 113 -14.60 -14.79 -10.21
C ARG A 113 -15.07 -16.19 -9.86
N ASP A 114 -15.13 -17.06 -10.85
CA ASP A 114 -15.45 -18.48 -10.72
C ASP A 114 -14.21 -19.39 -10.59
N TYR A 115 -13.07 -18.78 -10.28
CA TYR A 115 -11.75 -19.42 -10.15
C TYR A 115 -11.07 -19.06 -8.82
N ASN A 116 -10.02 -19.83 -8.48
CA ASN A 116 -9.21 -19.53 -7.30
C ASN A 116 -8.35 -18.29 -7.55
N TYR A 117 -8.50 -17.27 -6.73
CA TYR A 117 -7.75 -16.03 -6.79
C TYR A 117 -6.98 -15.76 -5.50
N LYS A 118 -5.87 -15.05 -5.60
CA LYS A 118 -5.11 -14.60 -4.44
C LYS A 118 -5.77 -13.36 -3.85
N ASN A 119 -5.96 -13.36 -2.53
CA ASN A 119 -6.38 -12.17 -1.79
C ASN A 119 -5.20 -11.21 -1.66
N CYS A 120 -5.07 -10.28 -2.59
CA CYS A 120 -3.96 -9.35 -2.69
C CYS A 120 -4.47 -8.00 -3.18
N VAL A 121 -4.66 -7.04 -2.28
CA VAL A 121 -5.15 -5.69 -2.61
C VAL A 121 -4.05 -4.66 -2.47
N ASN A 122 -4.13 -3.58 -3.25
CA ASN A 122 -3.25 -2.41 -3.08
C ASN A 122 -3.63 -1.67 -1.80
N ALA A 123 -2.64 -1.43 -0.94
CA ALA A 123 -2.82 -0.86 0.39
C ALA A 123 -2.80 0.69 0.43
N GLY A 124 -2.65 1.38 -0.71
CA GLY A 124 -2.53 2.83 -0.72
C GLY A 124 -1.18 3.36 -0.21
N LEU A 125 -0.16 2.51 -0.15
CA LEU A 125 1.22 2.85 0.16
C LEU A 125 2.14 2.26 -0.92
N SER A 126 3.06 3.06 -1.43
CA SER A 126 4.00 2.61 -2.46
C SER A 126 5.35 3.29 -2.37
N ILE A 127 6.36 2.65 -2.95
CA ILE A 127 7.66 3.24 -3.23
C ILE A 127 7.82 3.32 -4.75
N PHE A 128 8.25 4.46 -5.25
CA PHE A 128 8.51 4.59 -6.69
C PHE A 128 9.74 5.44 -6.99
N LYS A 129 10.40 5.15 -8.10
CA LYS A 129 11.51 5.94 -8.63
C LYS A 129 11.02 7.29 -9.13
N SER A 130 11.77 8.35 -8.86
CA SER A 130 11.41 9.71 -9.32
C SER A 130 11.24 9.84 -10.84
N SER A 131 11.75 8.90 -11.62
CA SER A 131 11.50 8.83 -13.07
C SER A 131 10.00 8.71 -13.41
N LEU A 132 9.19 8.09 -12.52
CA LEU A 132 7.74 8.03 -12.71
C LEU A 132 7.11 9.43 -12.81
N LEU A 133 7.63 10.39 -12.07
CA LEU A 133 7.13 11.76 -12.05
C LEU A 133 7.29 12.48 -13.40
N THR A 134 8.14 11.99 -14.32
CA THR A 134 8.29 12.58 -15.65
C THR A 134 7.01 12.48 -16.48
N GLN A 135 6.13 11.53 -16.16
CA GLN A 135 4.85 11.33 -16.82
C GLN A 135 3.81 12.43 -16.48
N ILE A 136 4.01 13.14 -15.37
CA ILE A 136 3.13 14.25 -14.96
C ILE A 136 3.75 15.55 -15.53
N THR A 137 3.33 15.98 -16.69
CA THR A 137 3.95 17.11 -17.41
C THR A 137 3.38 18.47 -17.01
N GLU A 138 2.16 18.51 -16.49
CA GLU A 138 1.42 19.73 -16.17
C GLU A 138 0.60 19.53 -14.87
N GLU A 139 0.18 20.64 -14.28
CA GLU A 139 -0.73 20.66 -13.14
C GLU A 139 -2.16 20.33 -13.59
N LYS A 140 -2.55 19.07 -13.43
CA LYS A 140 -3.90 18.60 -13.74
C LYS A 140 -4.28 17.41 -12.88
N GLY A 141 -5.57 17.06 -12.88
CA GLY A 141 -6.07 15.87 -12.24
C GLY A 141 -5.42 14.61 -12.81
N VAL A 142 -4.70 13.86 -11.96
CA VAL A 142 -4.07 12.58 -12.30
C VAL A 142 -4.45 11.56 -11.26
N ASP A 143 -4.90 10.40 -11.71
CA ASP A 143 -5.09 9.24 -10.84
C ASP A 143 -3.83 8.37 -10.82
N TYR A 144 -3.33 8.09 -9.60
CA TYR A 144 -2.08 7.38 -9.39
C TYR A 144 -2.10 5.98 -9.98
N GLU A 145 -3.12 5.20 -9.63
CA GLU A 145 -3.17 3.79 -10.02
C GLU A 145 -3.47 3.62 -11.51
N SER A 146 -4.54 4.25 -11.99
CA SER A 146 -5.00 4.03 -13.37
C SER A 146 -4.13 4.68 -14.42
N GLN A 147 -3.54 5.85 -14.14
CA GLN A 147 -2.80 6.64 -15.13
C GLN A 147 -1.28 6.49 -15.02
N LEU A 148 -0.72 6.22 -13.83
CA LEU A 148 0.73 6.11 -13.65
C LEU A 148 1.20 4.67 -13.46
N VAL A 149 0.50 3.88 -12.65
CA VAL A 149 0.96 2.53 -12.27
C VAL A 149 0.48 1.48 -13.28
N LYS A 150 -0.80 1.48 -13.61
CA LYS A 150 -1.42 0.49 -14.51
C LYS A 150 -0.74 0.37 -15.88
N PRO A 151 -0.31 1.45 -16.55
CA PRO A 151 0.42 1.36 -17.81
C PRO A 151 1.78 0.65 -17.72
N LEU A 152 2.35 0.54 -16.51
CA LEU A 152 3.63 -0.14 -16.25
C LEU A 152 3.45 -1.61 -15.85
N MET A 153 2.22 -2.04 -15.57
CA MET A 153 1.94 -3.45 -15.22
C MET A 153 2.19 -4.36 -16.43
N GLY A 154 2.59 -5.59 -16.16
CA GLY A 154 2.92 -6.56 -17.22
C GLY A 154 4.30 -6.38 -17.87
N ASN A 155 4.93 -5.20 -17.73
CA ASN A 155 6.23 -4.90 -18.33
C ASN A 155 7.42 -5.13 -17.38
N GLY A 156 7.19 -5.73 -16.21
CA GLY A 156 8.25 -5.99 -15.22
C GLY A 156 8.72 -4.74 -14.45
N HIS A 157 7.94 -3.67 -14.45
CA HIS A 157 8.27 -2.42 -13.77
C HIS A 157 7.52 -2.20 -12.45
N VAL A 158 6.45 -2.97 -12.20
CA VAL A 158 5.62 -2.88 -11.00
C VAL A 158 5.73 -4.19 -10.22
N PHE A 159 6.03 -4.08 -8.93
CA PHE A 159 6.11 -5.21 -8.00
C PHE A 159 5.15 -5.03 -6.84
N ALA A 160 4.69 -6.14 -6.26
CA ALA A 160 3.86 -6.15 -5.06
C ALA A 160 4.65 -6.73 -3.89
N TYR A 161 4.90 -5.94 -2.86
CA TYR A 161 5.34 -6.42 -1.57
C TYR A 161 4.12 -6.88 -0.77
N ASN A 162 3.81 -8.17 -0.88
CA ASN A 162 2.67 -8.74 -0.18
C ASN A 162 3.05 -9.09 1.26
N THR A 163 2.38 -8.46 2.23
CA THR A 163 2.69 -8.62 3.65
C THR A 163 1.42 -8.89 4.47
N PRO A 164 1.52 -9.72 5.54
CA PRO A 164 0.47 -9.90 6.53
C PRO A 164 0.45 -8.81 7.60
N GLU A 165 1.36 -7.83 7.53
CA GLU A 165 1.49 -6.76 8.51
C GLU A 165 0.22 -5.90 8.59
N TYR A 166 0.16 -5.05 9.61
CA TYR A 166 -1.03 -4.25 9.83
C TYR A 166 -1.18 -3.15 8.78
N VAL A 167 -2.26 -3.21 8.02
CA VAL A 167 -2.68 -2.17 7.09
C VAL A 167 -4.20 -2.09 7.10
N LYS A 168 -4.75 -0.90 7.32
CA LYS A 168 -6.20 -0.64 7.24
C LYS A 168 -6.51 0.77 6.75
N ASP A 169 -7.59 0.86 6.01
CA ASP A 169 -8.24 2.12 5.67
C ASP A 169 -8.96 2.68 6.89
N ALA A 170 -8.78 3.97 7.16
CA ALA A 170 -9.38 4.73 8.25
C ALA A 170 -10.22 5.92 7.76
N GLY A 171 -10.64 5.92 6.49
CA GLY A 171 -11.32 7.02 5.81
C GLY A 171 -12.76 7.31 6.27
N THR A 172 -13.29 6.58 7.27
CA THR A 172 -14.58 6.88 7.89
C THR A 172 -14.45 6.93 9.41
N PRO A 173 -15.33 7.68 10.15
CA PRO A 173 -15.27 7.76 11.61
C PRO A 173 -15.27 6.38 12.30
N ASP A 174 -16.11 5.46 11.83
CA ASP A 174 -16.21 4.11 12.41
C ASP A 174 -14.92 3.31 12.19
N ARG A 175 -14.34 3.36 10.98
CA ARG A 175 -13.05 2.73 10.66
C ARG A 175 -11.92 3.36 11.47
N PHE A 176 -11.88 4.68 11.59
CA PHE A 176 -10.91 5.39 12.42
C PHE A 176 -10.99 4.94 13.88
N THR A 177 -12.20 4.88 14.45
CA THR A 177 -12.42 4.40 15.83
C THR A 177 -11.94 2.96 15.99
N ALA A 178 -12.23 2.09 15.01
CA ALA A 178 -11.79 0.70 15.05
C ALA A 178 -10.26 0.56 15.01
N VAL A 179 -9.56 1.30 14.14
CA VAL A 179 -8.09 1.23 14.05
C VAL A 179 -7.41 1.80 15.30
N CYS A 180 -7.97 2.85 15.92
CA CYS A 180 -7.49 3.39 17.19
C CYS A 180 -7.62 2.36 18.32
N LYS A 181 -8.75 1.64 18.39
CA LYS A 181 -8.94 0.57 19.36
C LYS A 181 -7.92 -0.56 19.16
N GLU A 182 -7.74 -1.01 17.92
CA GLU A 182 -6.76 -2.06 17.60
C GLU A 182 -5.32 -1.65 17.93
N GLN A 183 -4.99 -0.38 17.81
CA GLN A 183 -3.69 0.15 18.23
C GLN A 183 -3.52 0.04 19.75
N LEU A 184 -4.53 0.46 20.53
CA LEU A 184 -4.51 0.36 21.99
C LEU A 184 -4.47 -1.10 22.48
N ASP A 185 -5.12 -2.00 21.76
CA ASP A 185 -5.12 -3.44 22.04
C ASP A 185 -3.80 -4.16 21.65
N GLY A 186 -2.82 -3.42 21.09
CA GLY A 186 -1.51 -3.95 20.68
C GLY A 186 -1.54 -4.80 19.39
N VAL A 187 -2.63 -4.74 18.61
CA VAL A 187 -2.79 -5.53 17.37
C VAL A 187 -1.78 -5.09 16.31
N TRP A 188 -1.45 -3.80 16.25
CA TRP A 188 -0.48 -3.27 15.29
C TRP A 188 0.90 -3.89 15.52
N ASP A 189 1.43 -3.79 16.73
CA ASP A 189 2.72 -4.36 17.11
C ASP A 189 2.76 -5.88 16.92
N ALA A 190 1.66 -6.56 17.25
CA ALA A 190 1.54 -8.01 17.12
C ALA A 190 1.62 -8.49 15.67
N LYS A 191 1.28 -7.64 14.68
CA LYS A 191 1.37 -7.96 13.26
C LYS A 191 2.64 -7.47 12.59
N CYS A 192 3.37 -6.52 13.18
CA CYS A 192 4.60 -5.98 12.60
C CYS A 192 5.72 -7.05 12.57
N LEU A 193 6.27 -7.31 11.39
CA LEU A 193 7.32 -8.34 11.19
C LEU A 193 8.68 -7.96 11.81
N LYS A 194 8.85 -6.72 12.26
CA LYS A 194 9.98 -6.31 13.09
C LYS A 194 9.96 -7.00 14.46
N ASN A 195 8.78 -7.34 14.95
CA ASN A 195 8.56 -8.00 16.22
C ASN A 195 8.56 -9.52 16.07
N LYS A 196 8.94 -10.26 17.12
CA LYS A 196 8.86 -11.72 17.11
C LYS A 196 7.40 -12.15 16.99
N GLN A 197 7.10 -12.94 15.98
CA GLN A 197 5.77 -13.47 15.74
C GLN A 197 5.56 -14.76 16.55
N LYS A 198 4.34 -14.92 17.09
CA LYS A 198 3.90 -16.21 17.65
C LYS A 198 3.60 -17.16 16.50
N ALA A 199 4.07 -18.41 16.62
CA ALA A 199 3.80 -19.43 15.61
C ALA A 199 3.17 -20.65 16.30
N VAL A 200 2.22 -21.28 15.60
CA VAL A 200 1.62 -22.56 15.97
C VAL A 200 1.88 -23.52 14.82
N PHE A 201 2.47 -24.65 15.13
CA PHE A 201 2.67 -25.73 14.18
C PHE A 201 1.57 -26.76 14.40
N LEU A 202 0.81 -27.03 13.36
CA LEU A 202 -0.27 -28.01 13.37
C LEU A 202 0.03 -29.11 12.36
N ASP A 203 -0.18 -30.35 12.80
CA ASP A 203 -0.22 -31.46 11.84
C ASP A 203 -1.49 -31.32 10.98
N ARG A 204 -1.38 -31.64 9.72
CA ARG A 204 -2.50 -31.52 8.80
C ARG A 204 -3.43 -32.73 8.89
N ASP A 205 -2.85 -33.94 8.75
CA ASP A 205 -3.65 -35.15 8.55
C ASP A 205 -4.16 -35.70 9.88
N GLY A 206 -5.48 -35.68 10.05
CA GLY A 206 -6.14 -36.03 11.29
C GLY A 206 -6.23 -34.90 12.32
N THR A 207 -5.64 -33.73 12.05
CA THR A 207 -5.70 -32.54 12.93
C THR A 207 -6.53 -31.41 12.27
N ILE A 208 -6.18 -31.02 11.05
CA ILE A 208 -6.90 -29.98 10.28
C ILE A 208 -8.00 -30.60 9.41
N ASN A 209 -7.72 -31.77 8.84
CA ASN A 209 -8.66 -32.56 8.03
C ASN A 209 -8.80 -33.97 8.57
N GLU A 210 -9.84 -34.69 8.14
CA GLU A 210 -9.96 -36.12 8.43
C GLU A 210 -8.78 -36.90 7.85
N HIS A 211 -8.26 -37.84 8.61
CA HIS A 211 -7.22 -38.76 8.15
C HIS A 211 -7.81 -39.72 7.11
N LYS A 212 -7.52 -39.50 5.84
CA LYS A 212 -7.99 -40.32 4.70
C LYS A 212 -6.82 -41.00 3.96
N GLY A 213 -5.70 -41.22 4.65
CA GLY A 213 -4.44 -41.65 4.01
C GLY A 213 -3.82 -40.52 3.21
N PHE A 214 -3.11 -40.84 2.13
CA PHE A 214 -2.51 -39.81 1.29
C PHE A 214 -3.58 -39.04 0.49
N LEU A 215 -3.61 -37.70 0.63
CA LEU A 215 -4.44 -36.85 -0.21
C LEU A 215 -3.97 -36.94 -1.66
N LYS A 216 -4.86 -37.32 -2.57
CA LYS A 216 -4.58 -37.47 -4.00
C LYS A 216 -4.95 -36.23 -4.82
N SER A 217 -5.66 -35.28 -4.22
CA SER A 217 -6.07 -34.01 -4.84
C SER A 217 -6.24 -32.95 -3.76
N VAL A 218 -6.07 -31.72 -4.14
CA VAL A 218 -6.36 -30.52 -3.33
C VAL A 218 -7.76 -30.07 -3.60
#